data_c2aff536c3fb37d51312c71163194e88
#
_entry.id   c2aff536c3fb37d51312c71163194e88
#
_cell.length_a   1.000
_cell.length_b   1.000
_cell.length_c   1.000
_cell.angle_alpha   90.00
_cell.angle_beta   90.00
_cell.angle_gamma   90.00
#
_symmetry.space_group_name_H-M   'P 1'
#
loop_
_entity.id
_entity.type
_entity.pdbx_description
1 polymer ?
#
loop_
_entity_poly.entity_id
_entity_poly.type
_entity_poly.pdbx_seq_one_letter_code
_entity_poly.pdbx_strand_id
1 'polypeptide(L)'
;MLDPSHPTTPVNPWEDQKFPENLQGWVDDYQQVGERGLYLWRWCLFAVDLMTLSSVESSRRATVRDTKFLIGMFNCLIDDVADQAHNHRFVRSLLTLTRGGTPTGETSAEQELAAFITRVWHEIWNRAALLPRFQEFEPLLAFDLRQLCTTVEHSDLTAQLPELVNQIEHDLYSSHGMMVTVAATVDLMASPGFDRRELGGLRSVLWHAESMARIGNMVSTWEREIDDGDFSSGVFLEAVWQGKLQASDLRRENEAQLVRTIISSNIEGQFLRRWETHRTRVRQLGGHLSSFDMEDYIGRLDQLLESEIFSHGRK
;
A
#
# COMPACT_ATOMS: atom_id res chain seq x y z
N MET A 1 10.58 -25.72 1.41
CA MET A 1 10.58 -26.72 0.34
C MET A 1 9.13 -27.15 0.18
N LEU A 2 8.44 -26.64 -0.84
CA LEU A 2 7.07 -27.06 -1.16
C LEU A 2 7.14 -28.43 -1.87
N ASP A 3 6.29 -29.34 -1.45
CA ASP A 3 6.18 -30.69 -2.03
C ASP A 3 5.64 -30.60 -3.48
N PRO A 4 6.38 -31.10 -4.49
CA PRO A 4 5.98 -30.98 -5.89
C PRO A 4 4.89 -31.97 -6.33
N SER A 5 4.28 -32.75 -5.43
CA SER A 5 3.39 -33.85 -5.79
C SER A 5 1.90 -33.50 -5.89
N HIS A 6 1.46 -32.26 -5.64
CA HIS A 6 0.10 -31.80 -5.91
C HIS A 6 0.08 -30.42 -6.57
N PRO A 7 0.00 -30.34 -7.90
CA PRO A 7 -0.34 -29.10 -8.58
C PRO A 7 -1.86 -28.88 -8.47
N THR A 8 -2.35 -28.50 -7.30
CA THR A 8 -3.58 -27.75 -7.26
C THR A 8 -3.19 -26.36 -7.73
N THR A 9 -3.64 -25.95 -8.91
CA THR A 9 -3.58 -24.56 -9.34
C THR A 9 -4.09 -23.73 -8.15
N PRO A 10 -3.30 -22.82 -7.59
CA PRO A 10 -3.76 -22.03 -6.44
C PRO A 10 -5.00 -21.28 -6.88
N VAL A 11 -6.12 -21.57 -6.20
CA VAL A 11 -7.38 -20.87 -6.46
C VAL A 11 -7.14 -19.41 -6.05
N ASN A 12 -7.26 -18.52 -7.03
CA ASN A 12 -7.18 -17.08 -6.78
C ASN A 12 -8.45 -16.65 -6.01
N PRO A 13 -8.37 -16.40 -4.69
CA PRO A 13 -9.57 -16.17 -3.87
C PRO A 13 -10.27 -14.85 -4.17
N TRP A 14 -9.65 -13.93 -4.91
CA TRP A 14 -10.23 -12.62 -5.24
C TRP A 14 -10.65 -12.49 -6.71
N GLU A 15 -10.28 -13.40 -7.61
CA GLU A 15 -10.51 -13.25 -9.06
C GLU A 15 -12.00 -13.11 -9.41
N ASP A 16 -12.86 -13.87 -8.74
CA ASP A 16 -14.32 -13.83 -8.92
C ASP A 16 -15.04 -13.06 -7.79
N GLN A 17 -14.30 -12.38 -6.91
CA GLN A 17 -14.88 -11.65 -5.79
C GLN A 17 -15.74 -10.49 -6.31
N LYS A 18 -17.02 -10.48 -5.89
CA LYS A 18 -17.92 -9.37 -6.17
C LYS A 18 -17.70 -8.24 -5.18
N PHE A 19 -17.77 -7.02 -5.67
CA PHE A 19 -17.79 -5.87 -4.80
C PHE A 19 -19.11 -5.80 -4.02
N PRO A 20 -19.07 -5.43 -2.73
CA PRO A 20 -20.28 -5.05 -2.02
C PRO A 20 -21.01 -3.92 -2.73
N GLU A 21 -22.34 -3.90 -2.65
CA GLU A 21 -23.19 -2.91 -3.34
C GLU A 21 -22.75 -1.46 -3.06
N ASN A 22 -22.38 -1.18 -1.83
CA ASN A 22 -21.91 0.15 -1.38
C ASN A 22 -20.48 0.51 -1.82
N LEU A 23 -19.74 -0.40 -2.45
CA LEU A 23 -18.44 -0.15 -3.06
C LEU A 23 -18.49 -0.21 -4.59
N GLN A 24 -19.46 -0.95 -5.17
CA GLN A 24 -19.56 -1.11 -6.62
C GLN A 24 -19.62 0.24 -7.35
N GLY A 25 -20.46 1.17 -6.85
CA GLY A 25 -20.56 2.50 -7.44
C GLY A 25 -19.25 3.29 -7.45
N TRP A 26 -18.40 3.13 -6.42
CA TRP A 26 -17.08 3.76 -6.39
C TRP A 26 -16.11 3.16 -7.41
N VAL A 27 -16.18 1.85 -7.62
CA VAL A 27 -15.38 1.15 -8.63
C VAL A 27 -15.85 1.53 -10.04
N ASP A 28 -17.17 1.62 -10.26
CA ASP A 28 -17.75 2.03 -11.55
C ASP A 28 -17.38 3.48 -11.90
N ASP A 29 -17.43 4.40 -10.91
CA ASP A 29 -17.01 5.79 -11.08
C ASP A 29 -15.49 5.88 -11.35
N TYR A 30 -14.67 5.06 -10.65
CA TYR A 30 -13.23 5.00 -10.91
C TYR A 30 -12.93 4.62 -12.37
N GLN A 31 -13.66 3.65 -12.94
CA GLN A 31 -13.44 3.21 -14.33
C GLN A 31 -13.70 4.33 -15.37
N GLN A 32 -14.28 5.46 -14.97
CA GLN A 32 -14.46 6.63 -15.85
C GLN A 32 -13.26 7.58 -15.82
N VAL A 33 -12.43 7.54 -14.77
CA VAL A 33 -11.36 8.53 -14.53
C VAL A 33 -9.98 7.91 -14.35
N GLY A 34 -9.89 6.59 -14.12
CA GLY A 34 -8.66 5.87 -13.87
C GLY A 34 -8.44 4.70 -14.84
N GLU A 35 -7.21 4.22 -14.92
CA GLU A 35 -6.80 3.21 -15.91
C GLU A 35 -6.59 1.81 -15.30
N ARG A 36 -6.55 1.67 -13.95
CA ARG A 36 -6.33 0.39 -13.29
C ARG A 36 -7.48 -0.59 -13.49
N GLY A 37 -7.17 -1.84 -13.78
CA GLY A 37 -8.14 -2.89 -14.00
C GLY A 37 -8.86 -3.37 -12.73
N LEU A 38 -10.00 -4.06 -12.92
CA LEU A 38 -10.78 -4.63 -11.81
C LEU A 38 -10.01 -5.63 -10.96
N TYR A 39 -8.96 -6.24 -11.52
CA TYR A 39 -8.10 -7.18 -10.78
C TYR A 39 -7.46 -6.52 -9.56
N LEU A 40 -6.89 -5.32 -9.72
CA LEU A 40 -6.31 -4.55 -8.61
C LEU A 40 -7.35 -4.29 -7.50
N TRP A 41 -8.55 -3.84 -7.87
CA TRP A 41 -9.58 -3.50 -6.89
C TRP A 41 -10.11 -4.71 -6.12
N ARG A 42 -10.22 -5.86 -6.78
CA ARG A 42 -10.58 -7.11 -6.13
C ARG A 42 -9.48 -7.56 -5.17
N TRP A 43 -8.23 -7.48 -5.59
CA TRP A 43 -7.09 -7.77 -4.74
C TRP A 43 -7.02 -6.80 -3.54
N CYS A 44 -7.22 -5.50 -3.74
CA CYS A 44 -7.29 -4.50 -2.67
C CYS A 44 -8.39 -4.85 -1.64
N LEU A 45 -9.59 -5.21 -2.13
CA LEU A 45 -10.69 -5.60 -1.26
C LEU A 45 -10.33 -6.83 -0.42
N PHE A 46 -9.72 -7.84 -1.03
CA PHE A 46 -9.21 -9.01 -0.32
C PHE A 46 -8.14 -8.63 0.71
N ALA A 47 -7.14 -7.85 0.33
CA ALA A 47 -6.02 -7.47 1.20
C ALA A 47 -6.47 -6.67 2.43
N VAL A 48 -7.38 -5.69 2.27
CA VAL A 48 -7.87 -4.89 3.39
C VAL A 48 -8.75 -5.71 4.34
N ASP A 49 -9.49 -6.71 3.86
CA ASP A 49 -10.25 -7.61 4.70
C ASP A 49 -9.33 -8.60 5.43
N LEU A 50 -8.35 -9.17 4.71
CA LEU A 50 -7.32 -10.05 5.26
C LEU A 50 -6.60 -9.38 6.43
N MET A 51 -6.14 -8.14 6.26
CA MET A 51 -5.35 -7.41 7.26
C MET A 51 -6.19 -6.71 8.33
N THR A 52 -7.48 -7.06 8.49
CA THR A 52 -8.31 -6.52 9.55
C THR A 52 -7.99 -7.18 10.89
N LEU A 53 -7.65 -6.38 11.91
CA LEU A 53 -7.31 -6.87 13.26
C LEU A 53 -8.44 -7.70 13.86
N SER A 54 -8.10 -8.76 14.60
CA SER A 54 -9.07 -9.64 15.26
C SER A 54 -9.88 -8.94 16.37
N SER A 55 -9.41 -7.81 16.87
CA SER A 55 -10.09 -6.95 17.84
C SER A 55 -11.29 -6.17 17.29
N VAL A 56 -11.42 -6.08 15.95
CA VAL A 56 -12.53 -5.37 15.31
C VAL A 56 -13.84 -6.10 15.57
N GLU A 57 -14.81 -5.35 16.09
CA GLU A 57 -16.15 -5.88 16.34
C GLU A 57 -16.80 -6.38 15.05
N SER A 58 -17.33 -7.61 15.05
CA SER A 58 -17.87 -8.27 13.85
C SER A 58 -18.96 -7.47 13.15
N SER A 59 -19.80 -6.76 13.91
CA SER A 59 -20.85 -5.86 13.39
C SER A 59 -20.30 -4.65 12.61
N ARG A 60 -19.02 -4.31 12.80
CA ARG A 60 -18.32 -3.16 12.17
C ARG A 60 -17.37 -3.55 11.05
N ARG A 61 -17.09 -4.85 10.87
CA ARG A 61 -16.12 -5.30 9.86
C ARG A 61 -16.38 -4.77 8.45
N ALA A 62 -17.66 -4.74 8.04
CA ALA A 62 -18.02 -4.21 6.73
C ALA A 62 -17.65 -2.73 6.59
N THR A 63 -18.01 -1.89 7.55
CA THR A 63 -17.68 -0.44 7.53
C THR A 63 -16.17 -0.23 7.55
N VAL A 64 -15.44 -0.98 8.37
CA VAL A 64 -13.97 -0.94 8.45
C VAL A 64 -13.34 -1.30 7.12
N ARG A 65 -13.70 -2.45 6.54
CA ARG A 65 -13.21 -2.93 5.23
C ARG A 65 -13.44 -1.88 4.15
N ASP A 66 -14.67 -1.36 4.07
CA ASP A 66 -15.07 -0.41 3.04
C ASP A 66 -14.34 0.94 3.18
N THR A 67 -14.10 1.39 4.43
CA THR A 67 -13.30 2.59 4.69
C THR A 67 -11.84 2.39 4.25
N LYS A 68 -11.24 1.25 4.60
CA LYS A 68 -9.87 0.89 4.20
C LYS A 68 -9.74 0.76 2.69
N PHE A 69 -10.74 0.19 2.02
CA PHE A 69 -10.79 0.10 0.57
C PHE A 69 -10.75 1.49 -0.10
N LEU A 70 -11.54 2.43 0.41
CA LEU A 70 -11.52 3.81 -0.10
C LEU A 70 -10.19 4.54 0.17
N ILE A 71 -9.53 4.25 1.29
CA ILE A 71 -8.16 4.75 1.54
C ILE A 71 -7.20 4.19 0.48
N GLY A 72 -7.29 2.89 0.15
CA GLY A 72 -6.51 2.29 -0.93
C GLY A 72 -6.80 2.92 -2.29
N MET A 73 -8.08 3.17 -2.60
CA MET A 73 -8.47 3.86 -3.84
C MET A 73 -7.90 5.29 -3.88
N PHE A 74 -7.99 6.04 -2.80
CA PHE A 74 -7.40 7.37 -2.69
C PHE A 74 -5.88 7.33 -2.93
N ASN A 75 -5.19 6.38 -2.30
CA ASN A 75 -3.74 6.22 -2.46
C ASN A 75 -3.36 5.93 -3.93
N CYS A 76 -4.00 4.94 -4.56
CA CYS A 76 -3.73 4.60 -5.96
C CYS A 76 -3.99 5.79 -6.91
N LEU A 77 -5.06 6.56 -6.67
CA LEU A 77 -5.40 7.72 -7.51
C LEU A 77 -4.34 8.81 -7.49
N ILE A 78 -3.77 9.13 -6.32
CA ILE A 78 -2.73 10.17 -6.23
C ILE A 78 -1.35 9.64 -6.67
N ASP A 79 -1.08 8.35 -6.45
CA ASP A 79 0.13 7.65 -6.88
C ASP A 79 0.21 7.59 -8.42
N ASP A 80 -0.89 7.22 -9.09
CA ASP A 80 -0.97 7.19 -10.55
C ASP A 80 -0.69 8.57 -11.20
N VAL A 81 -1.10 9.66 -10.54
CA VAL A 81 -0.78 11.03 -11.02
C VAL A 81 0.71 11.34 -10.88
N ALA A 82 1.36 10.84 -9.82
CA ALA A 82 2.78 11.05 -9.58
C ALA A 82 3.63 10.22 -10.54
N ASP A 83 3.36 8.92 -10.62
CA ASP A 83 4.24 7.94 -11.26
C ASP A 83 3.98 7.77 -12.76
N GLN A 84 2.71 7.82 -13.19
CA GLN A 84 2.36 7.63 -14.60
C GLN A 84 2.26 8.94 -15.37
N ALA A 85 1.57 9.94 -14.81
CA ALA A 85 1.37 11.20 -15.49
C ALA A 85 2.54 12.18 -15.33
N HIS A 86 3.42 11.96 -14.34
CA HIS A 86 4.53 12.87 -13.97
C HIS A 86 4.07 14.33 -13.83
N ASN A 87 2.84 14.52 -13.35
CA ASN A 87 2.22 15.84 -13.26
C ASN A 87 2.42 16.43 -11.85
N HIS A 88 3.66 16.83 -11.57
CA HIS A 88 4.11 17.35 -10.28
C HIS A 88 3.25 18.51 -9.74
N ARG A 89 2.74 19.36 -10.62
CA ARG A 89 1.86 20.47 -10.22
C ARG A 89 0.52 19.94 -9.71
N PHE A 90 -0.06 18.97 -10.41
CA PHE A 90 -1.35 18.41 -10.05
C PHE A 90 -1.24 17.56 -8.79
N VAL A 91 -0.15 16.79 -8.60
CA VAL A 91 0.15 16.10 -7.33
C VAL A 91 0.12 17.08 -6.17
N ARG A 92 0.86 18.21 -6.26
CA ARG A 92 0.87 19.23 -5.20
C ARG A 92 -0.51 19.80 -4.92
N SER A 93 -1.33 19.98 -5.95
CA SER A 93 -2.72 20.41 -5.80
C SER A 93 -3.55 19.39 -5.02
N LEU A 94 -3.47 18.09 -5.37
CA LEU A 94 -4.18 17.00 -4.69
C LEU A 94 -3.78 16.87 -3.22
N LEU A 95 -2.49 16.99 -2.90
CA LEU A 95 -1.98 16.88 -1.54
C LEU A 95 -2.49 18.00 -0.60
N THR A 96 -3.06 19.09 -1.14
CA THR A 96 -3.70 20.14 -0.31
C THR A 96 -4.89 19.61 0.49
N LEU A 97 -5.56 18.50 0.03
CA LEU A 97 -6.67 17.86 0.77
C LEU A 97 -6.32 17.53 2.21
N THR A 98 -5.10 17.06 2.46
CA THR A 98 -4.64 16.71 3.83
C THR A 98 -4.54 17.90 4.77
N ARG A 99 -4.61 19.13 4.24
CA ARG A 99 -4.54 20.40 4.96
C ARG A 99 -5.84 21.20 4.84
N GLY A 100 -6.92 20.56 4.38
CA GLY A 100 -8.24 21.19 4.20
C GLY A 100 -8.33 22.12 2.98
N GLY A 101 -7.40 22.00 2.02
CA GLY A 101 -7.44 22.72 0.76
C GLY A 101 -8.40 22.05 -0.25
N THR A 102 -8.67 22.75 -1.34
CA THR A 102 -9.47 22.23 -2.46
C THR A 102 -8.56 22.05 -3.68
N PRO A 103 -8.38 20.82 -4.17
CA PRO A 103 -7.59 20.57 -5.36
C PRO A 103 -8.17 21.24 -6.60
N THR A 104 -7.29 21.69 -7.49
CA THR A 104 -7.67 22.29 -8.77
C THR A 104 -6.89 21.65 -9.91
N GLY A 105 -7.56 21.35 -11.01
CA GLY A 105 -6.97 20.89 -12.27
C GLY A 105 -6.95 22.03 -13.30
N GLU A 106 -6.02 21.99 -14.24
CA GLU A 106 -5.98 22.95 -15.37
C GLU A 106 -6.79 22.46 -16.55
N THR A 107 -6.82 21.15 -16.80
CA THR A 107 -7.60 20.53 -17.85
C THR A 107 -8.94 20.01 -17.34
N SER A 108 -9.89 19.75 -18.24
CA SER A 108 -11.18 19.12 -17.89
C SER A 108 -10.97 17.76 -17.20
N ALA A 109 -10.07 16.94 -17.74
CA ALA A 109 -9.75 15.64 -17.17
C ALA A 109 -9.17 15.75 -15.76
N GLU A 110 -8.23 16.67 -15.52
CA GLU A 110 -7.70 16.93 -14.17
C GLU A 110 -8.79 17.42 -13.21
N GLN A 111 -9.73 18.27 -13.69
CA GLN A 111 -10.83 18.77 -12.86
C GLN A 111 -11.80 17.63 -12.47
N GLU A 112 -12.13 16.74 -13.40
CA GLU A 112 -12.96 15.56 -13.15
C GLU A 112 -12.27 14.59 -12.15
N LEU A 113 -10.98 14.33 -12.35
CA LEU A 113 -10.18 13.49 -11.46
C LEU A 113 -10.06 14.12 -10.07
N ALA A 114 -9.79 15.43 -9.97
CA ALA A 114 -9.73 16.15 -8.67
C ALA A 114 -11.09 16.09 -7.95
N ALA A 115 -12.19 16.24 -8.67
CA ALA A 115 -13.54 16.12 -8.09
C ALA A 115 -13.80 14.71 -7.57
N PHE A 116 -13.41 13.66 -8.30
CA PHE A 116 -13.55 12.28 -7.87
C PHE A 116 -12.68 11.99 -6.63
N ILE A 117 -11.40 12.35 -6.64
CA ILE A 117 -10.48 12.20 -5.50
C ILE A 117 -11.03 12.91 -4.26
N THR A 118 -11.56 14.11 -4.43
CA THR A 118 -12.17 14.88 -3.33
C THR A 118 -13.40 14.18 -2.75
N ARG A 119 -14.24 13.56 -3.59
CA ARG A 119 -15.38 12.75 -3.13
C ARG A 119 -14.92 11.54 -2.33
N VAL A 120 -13.90 10.81 -2.83
CA VAL A 120 -13.30 9.65 -2.13
C VAL A 120 -12.75 10.08 -0.77
N TRP A 121 -12.00 11.20 -0.73
CA TRP A 121 -11.46 11.76 0.51
C TRP A 121 -12.55 12.07 1.55
N HIS A 122 -13.61 12.75 1.15
CA HIS A 122 -14.72 13.05 2.06
C HIS A 122 -15.44 11.80 2.53
N GLU A 123 -15.62 10.80 1.66
CA GLU A 123 -16.27 9.56 2.04
C GLU A 123 -15.45 8.72 3.04
N ILE A 124 -14.11 8.76 2.94
CA ILE A 124 -13.24 8.15 3.97
C ILE A 124 -13.60 8.71 5.36
N TRP A 125 -13.66 10.02 5.49
CA TRP A 125 -13.99 10.69 6.76
C TRP A 125 -15.42 10.41 7.20
N ASN A 126 -16.38 10.45 6.28
CA ASN A 126 -17.78 10.14 6.57
C ASN A 126 -17.94 8.74 7.15
N ARG A 127 -17.28 7.74 6.53
CA ARG A 127 -17.35 6.34 7.02
C ARG A 127 -16.59 6.15 8.32
N ALA A 128 -15.42 6.73 8.46
CA ALA A 128 -14.66 6.68 9.70
C ALA A 128 -15.46 7.26 10.88
N ALA A 129 -16.19 8.36 10.65
CA ALA A 129 -17.03 9.02 11.66
C ALA A 129 -18.19 8.14 12.17
N LEU A 130 -18.56 7.08 11.44
CA LEU A 130 -19.57 6.10 11.89
C LEU A 130 -19.01 5.06 12.89
N LEU A 131 -17.70 5.01 13.06
CA LEU A 131 -17.04 4.05 13.93
C LEU A 131 -17.04 4.52 15.39
N PRO A 132 -17.29 3.62 16.37
CA PRO A 132 -17.60 4.00 17.74
C PRO A 132 -16.48 4.75 18.49
N ARG A 133 -15.22 4.54 18.11
CA ARG A 133 -14.06 5.22 18.72
C ARG A 133 -13.44 6.26 17.79
N PHE A 134 -14.19 6.78 16.82
CA PHE A 134 -13.68 7.77 15.85
C PHE A 134 -13.05 8.97 16.57
N GLN A 135 -13.75 9.63 17.47
CA GLN A 135 -13.25 10.82 18.17
C GLN A 135 -11.95 10.57 18.94
N GLU A 136 -11.73 9.35 19.39
CA GLU A 136 -10.51 8.96 20.12
C GLU A 136 -9.30 8.86 19.18
N PHE A 137 -9.49 8.33 17.96
CA PHE A 137 -8.44 8.05 17.00
C PHE A 137 -8.42 8.97 15.77
N GLU A 138 -9.34 9.93 15.68
CA GLU A 138 -9.37 10.93 14.59
C GLU A 138 -8.03 11.64 14.39
N PRO A 139 -7.36 12.17 15.44
CA PRO A 139 -6.06 12.83 15.27
C PRO A 139 -4.98 11.89 14.72
N LEU A 140 -5.06 10.60 15.09
CA LEU A 140 -4.14 9.57 14.60
C LEU A 140 -4.42 9.23 13.13
N LEU A 141 -5.70 9.09 12.74
CA LEU A 141 -6.08 8.90 11.34
C LEU A 141 -5.59 10.06 10.46
N ALA A 142 -5.81 11.29 10.92
CA ALA A 142 -5.32 12.48 10.21
C ALA A 142 -3.78 12.50 10.06
N PHE A 143 -3.06 12.05 11.09
CA PHE A 143 -1.61 11.91 11.02
C PHE A 143 -1.20 10.83 10.02
N ASP A 144 -1.79 9.63 10.09
CA ASP A 144 -1.42 8.49 9.24
C ASP A 144 -1.76 8.74 7.76
N LEU A 145 -2.89 9.41 7.46
CA LEU A 145 -3.22 9.85 6.11
C LEU A 145 -2.20 10.85 5.55
N ARG A 146 -1.66 11.74 6.39
CA ARG A 146 -0.56 12.63 5.96
C ARG A 146 0.73 11.85 5.68
N GLN A 147 1.06 10.83 6.50
CA GLN A 147 2.22 9.97 6.24
C GLN A 147 2.06 9.21 4.91
N LEU A 148 0.87 8.70 4.63
CA LEU A 148 0.54 8.10 3.34
C LEU A 148 0.80 9.07 2.18
N CYS A 149 0.31 10.31 2.29
CA CYS A 149 0.54 11.33 1.27
C CYS A 149 2.01 11.78 1.17
N THR A 150 2.78 11.71 2.27
CA THR A 150 4.22 12.01 2.26
C THR A 150 4.99 11.01 1.39
N THR A 151 4.53 9.76 1.28
CA THR A 151 5.11 8.78 0.35
C THR A 151 5.01 9.27 -1.09
N VAL A 152 3.83 9.70 -1.51
CA VAL A 152 3.61 10.22 -2.88
C VAL A 152 4.41 11.51 -3.10
N GLU A 153 4.43 12.41 -2.11
CA GLU A 153 5.25 13.64 -2.17
C GLU A 153 6.75 13.32 -2.32
N HIS A 154 7.24 12.30 -1.62
CA HIS A 154 8.64 11.87 -1.72
C HIS A 154 8.93 11.20 -3.08
N SER A 155 8.04 10.34 -3.59
CA SER A 155 8.16 9.74 -4.92
C SER A 155 8.21 10.83 -6.01
N ASP A 156 7.26 11.76 -5.98
CA ASP A 156 7.21 12.91 -6.89
C ASP A 156 8.48 13.77 -6.83
N LEU A 157 9.02 13.99 -5.62
CA LEU A 157 10.24 14.76 -5.43
C LEU A 157 11.49 14.04 -5.95
N THR A 158 11.61 12.74 -5.71
CA THR A 158 12.74 11.93 -6.20
C THR A 158 12.72 11.75 -7.71
N ALA A 159 11.54 11.74 -8.33
CA ALA A 159 11.41 11.78 -9.78
C ALA A 159 11.93 13.11 -10.38
N GLN A 160 11.73 14.24 -9.68
CA GLN A 160 12.25 15.55 -10.09
C GLN A 160 13.74 15.74 -9.79
N LEU A 161 14.24 15.14 -8.72
CA LEU A 161 15.59 15.29 -8.18
C LEU A 161 16.21 13.91 -7.93
N PRO A 162 16.61 13.18 -8.97
CA PRO A 162 17.16 11.81 -8.83
C PRO A 162 18.38 11.74 -7.90
N GLU A 163 19.12 12.82 -7.73
CA GLU A 163 20.24 12.91 -6.80
C GLU A 163 19.85 12.85 -5.32
N LEU A 164 18.56 13.04 -5.00
CA LEU A 164 18.02 12.92 -3.66
C LEU A 164 17.93 11.46 -3.22
N VAL A 165 17.79 10.52 -4.16
CA VAL A 165 17.52 9.12 -3.87
C VAL A 165 18.60 8.51 -2.99
N ASN A 166 18.20 8.06 -1.81
CA ASN A 166 19.06 7.36 -0.86
C ASN A 166 18.28 6.26 -0.14
N GLN A 167 19.00 5.24 0.34
CA GLN A 167 18.38 4.06 0.94
C GLN A 167 17.57 4.38 2.20
N ILE A 168 18.05 5.30 3.04
CA ILE A 168 17.42 5.60 4.33
C ILE A 168 16.04 6.23 4.12
N GLU A 169 15.96 7.25 3.27
CA GLU A 169 14.69 7.93 3.00
C GLU A 169 13.75 7.05 2.18
N HIS A 170 14.27 6.27 1.23
CA HIS A 170 13.46 5.31 0.50
C HIS A 170 12.82 4.30 1.47
N ASP A 171 13.59 3.65 2.35
CA ASP A 171 13.04 2.67 3.30
C ASP A 171 12.06 3.34 4.30
N LEU A 172 12.33 4.60 4.68
CA LEU A 172 11.49 5.35 5.63
C LEU A 172 10.15 5.76 5.01
N TYR A 173 10.16 6.34 3.82
CA TYR A 173 8.95 6.93 3.24
C TYR A 173 8.16 5.93 2.40
N SER A 174 8.79 5.10 1.57
CA SER A 174 8.09 4.22 0.64
C SER A 174 7.20 3.17 1.32
N SER A 175 7.53 2.75 2.55
CA SER A 175 6.75 1.76 3.29
C SER A 175 5.33 2.23 3.60
N HIS A 176 5.13 3.51 3.94
CA HIS A 176 3.80 4.07 4.25
C HIS A 176 2.80 3.98 3.08
N GLY A 177 3.28 3.89 1.83
CA GLY A 177 2.45 3.66 0.66
C GLY A 177 1.67 2.35 0.69
N MET A 178 2.07 1.40 1.54
CA MET A 178 1.35 0.13 1.74
C MET A 178 0.13 0.25 2.66
N MET A 179 -0.13 1.42 3.24
CA MET A 179 -1.30 1.79 4.05
C MET A 179 -1.60 0.89 5.26
N VAL A 180 -0.67 0.02 5.69
CA VAL A 180 -0.91 -0.93 6.81
C VAL A 180 -1.20 -0.17 8.11
N THR A 181 -0.43 0.87 8.39
CA THR A 181 -0.58 1.68 9.63
C THR A 181 -1.90 2.45 9.63
N VAL A 182 -2.24 3.14 8.55
CA VAL A 182 -3.51 3.88 8.46
C VAL A 182 -4.72 2.95 8.49
N ALA A 183 -4.62 1.78 7.85
CA ALA A 183 -5.67 0.76 7.88
C ALA A 183 -5.90 0.22 9.31
N ALA A 184 -4.83 -0.05 10.07
CA ALA A 184 -4.94 -0.47 11.46
C ALA A 184 -5.55 0.63 12.35
N THR A 185 -5.29 1.91 12.07
CA THR A 185 -5.94 3.01 12.79
C THR A 185 -7.47 3.00 12.59
N VAL A 186 -7.95 2.67 11.39
CA VAL A 186 -9.40 2.44 11.16
C VAL A 186 -9.91 1.23 11.94
N ASP A 187 -9.12 0.14 12.00
CA ASP A 187 -9.48 -1.02 12.83
C ASP A 187 -9.64 -0.65 14.31
N LEU A 188 -8.74 0.18 14.87
CA LEU A 188 -8.81 0.64 16.25
C LEU A 188 -10.10 1.41 16.57
N MET A 189 -10.61 2.18 15.60
CA MET A 189 -11.88 2.90 15.74
C MET A 189 -13.08 1.96 15.94
N ALA A 190 -12.96 0.70 15.52
CA ALA A 190 -13.97 -0.34 15.62
C ALA A 190 -13.62 -1.46 16.62
N SER A 191 -12.60 -1.25 17.45
CA SER A 191 -12.08 -2.23 18.41
C SER A 191 -12.37 -1.79 19.86
N PRO A 192 -13.56 -2.09 20.41
CA PRO A 192 -13.96 -1.61 21.74
C PRO A 192 -13.06 -2.14 22.86
N GLY A 193 -12.50 -3.34 22.70
CA GLY A 193 -11.61 -3.97 23.67
C GLY A 193 -10.14 -3.59 23.57
N PHE A 194 -9.75 -2.75 22.60
CA PHE A 194 -8.35 -2.36 22.45
C PHE A 194 -7.87 -1.46 23.60
N ASP A 195 -6.80 -1.88 24.28
CA ASP A 195 -6.17 -1.09 25.34
C ASP A 195 -5.20 -0.03 24.74
N ARG A 196 -5.51 1.25 24.95
CA ARG A 196 -4.66 2.37 24.48
C ARG A 196 -3.21 2.33 24.97
N ARG A 197 -2.95 1.68 26.10
CA ARG A 197 -1.57 1.51 26.61
C ARG A 197 -0.70 0.67 25.68
N GLU A 198 -1.32 -0.16 24.85
CA GLU A 198 -0.65 -0.97 23.83
C GLU A 198 -0.36 -0.22 22.53
N LEU A 199 -0.87 1.02 22.35
CA LEU A 199 -0.78 1.74 21.07
C LEU A 199 0.66 1.92 20.57
N GLY A 200 1.59 2.28 21.44
CA GLY A 200 3.00 2.43 21.07
C GLY A 200 3.64 1.11 20.60
N GLY A 201 3.32 0.00 21.29
CA GLY A 201 3.76 -1.35 20.92
C GLY A 201 3.17 -1.78 19.58
N LEU A 202 1.85 -1.57 19.40
CA LEU A 202 1.19 -1.86 18.14
C LEU A 202 1.82 -1.06 16.97
N ARG A 203 2.06 0.24 17.13
CA ARG A 203 2.69 1.03 16.08
C ARG A 203 4.10 0.55 15.71
N SER A 204 4.85 0.03 16.68
CA SER A 204 6.15 -0.60 16.41
C SER A 204 6.01 -1.89 15.60
N VAL A 205 4.99 -2.70 15.87
CA VAL A 205 4.62 -3.88 15.07
C VAL A 205 4.23 -3.46 13.65
N LEU A 206 3.33 -2.47 13.52
CA LEU A 206 2.82 -1.99 12.24
C LEU A 206 3.92 -1.43 11.34
N TRP A 207 4.94 -0.76 11.90
CA TRP A 207 6.11 -0.33 11.15
C TRP A 207 6.80 -1.49 10.42
N HIS A 208 7.02 -2.61 11.11
CA HIS A 208 7.61 -3.79 10.50
C HIS A 208 6.65 -4.49 9.54
N ALA A 209 5.35 -4.53 9.85
CA ALA A 209 4.33 -5.08 8.96
C ALA A 209 4.20 -4.28 7.64
N GLU A 210 4.31 -2.97 7.72
CA GLU A 210 4.34 -2.09 6.54
C GLU A 210 5.56 -2.34 5.65
N SER A 211 6.74 -2.50 6.27
CA SER A 211 7.97 -2.90 5.55
C SER A 211 7.82 -4.28 4.89
N MET A 212 7.16 -5.25 5.58
CA MET A 212 6.85 -6.57 5.01
C MET A 212 5.94 -6.45 3.78
N ALA A 213 4.87 -5.66 3.87
CA ALA A 213 3.96 -5.43 2.75
C ALA A 213 4.68 -4.76 1.57
N ARG A 214 5.54 -3.76 1.83
CA ARG A 214 6.34 -3.10 0.78
C ARG A 214 7.29 -4.07 0.10
N ILE A 215 7.97 -4.93 0.85
CA ILE A 215 8.84 -5.96 0.27
C ILE A 215 8.02 -6.91 -0.62
N GLY A 216 6.86 -7.38 -0.18
CA GLY A 216 5.98 -8.23 -0.98
C GLY A 216 5.58 -7.55 -2.29
N ASN A 217 5.18 -6.29 -2.24
CA ASN A 217 4.86 -5.50 -3.42
C ASN A 217 6.07 -5.40 -4.38
N MET A 218 7.24 -4.95 -3.91
CA MET A 218 8.43 -4.78 -4.73
C MET A 218 8.86 -6.07 -5.45
N VAL A 219 8.89 -7.22 -4.76
CA VAL A 219 9.30 -8.49 -5.37
C VAL A 219 8.26 -9.05 -6.35
N SER A 220 7.02 -8.58 -6.31
CA SER A 220 5.94 -9.05 -7.19
C SER A 220 5.66 -8.12 -8.38
N THR A 221 6.19 -6.88 -8.40
CA THR A 221 5.81 -5.86 -9.39
C THR A 221 6.97 -5.36 -10.24
N TRP A 222 8.22 -5.54 -9.84
CA TRP A 222 9.37 -4.90 -10.49
C TRP A 222 9.53 -5.24 -11.99
N GLU A 223 9.15 -6.44 -12.44
CA GLU A 223 9.20 -6.80 -13.87
C GLU A 223 8.20 -5.97 -14.68
N ARG A 224 6.97 -5.83 -14.17
CA ARG A 224 5.97 -4.96 -14.81
C ARG A 224 6.40 -3.49 -14.79
N GLU A 225 7.01 -3.03 -13.70
CA GLU A 225 7.48 -1.65 -13.54
C GLU A 225 8.52 -1.27 -14.61
N ILE A 226 9.31 -2.23 -15.15
CA ILE A 226 10.15 -1.99 -16.32
C ILE A 226 9.30 -1.62 -17.55
N ASP A 227 8.21 -2.35 -17.78
CA ASP A 227 7.30 -2.10 -18.91
C ASP A 227 6.59 -0.73 -18.74
N ASP A 228 6.27 -0.35 -17.53
CA ASP A 228 5.67 0.95 -17.20
C ASP A 228 6.69 2.10 -17.28
N GLY A 229 8.01 1.79 -17.24
CA GLY A 229 9.09 2.78 -17.18
C GLY A 229 9.28 3.38 -15.79
N ASP A 230 8.72 2.74 -14.77
CA ASP A 230 8.87 3.13 -13.37
C ASP A 230 10.08 2.41 -12.76
N PHE A 231 11.12 3.15 -12.43
CA PHE A 231 12.34 2.66 -11.81
C PHE A 231 12.51 3.14 -10.37
N SER A 232 11.44 3.60 -9.73
CA SER A 232 11.44 4.04 -8.32
C SER A 232 11.46 2.88 -7.34
N SER A 233 11.19 1.65 -7.79
CA SER A 233 11.15 0.46 -6.95
C SER A 233 12.49 0.19 -6.26
N GLY A 234 12.42 -0.20 -4.99
CA GLY A 234 13.59 -0.57 -4.20
C GLY A 234 14.44 -1.70 -4.80
N VAL A 235 13.88 -2.55 -5.68
CA VAL A 235 14.62 -3.61 -6.38
C VAL A 235 15.69 -3.00 -7.29
N PHE A 236 15.35 -1.98 -8.09
CA PHE A 236 16.29 -1.28 -8.95
C PHE A 236 17.30 -0.47 -8.16
N LEU A 237 16.80 0.27 -7.16
CA LEU A 237 17.64 1.11 -6.29
C LEU A 237 18.67 0.27 -5.52
N GLU A 238 18.29 -0.89 -5.02
CA GLU A 238 19.21 -1.83 -4.35
C GLU A 238 20.33 -2.29 -5.29
N ALA A 239 20.00 -2.59 -6.55
CA ALA A 239 21.01 -2.96 -7.55
C ALA A 239 21.99 -1.82 -7.83
N VAL A 240 21.52 -0.57 -7.84
CA VAL A 240 22.36 0.62 -7.98
C VAL A 240 23.23 0.82 -6.73
N TRP A 241 22.68 0.76 -5.53
CA TRP A 241 23.43 0.94 -4.28
C TRP A 241 24.48 -0.14 -4.06
N GLN A 242 24.26 -1.35 -4.58
CA GLN A 242 25.26 -2.42 -4.58
C GLN A 242 26.30 -2.28 -5.70
N GLY A 243 26.20 -1.25 -6.54
CA GLY A 243 27.11 -1.05 -7.70
C GLY A 243 26.97 -2.12 -8.79
N LYS A 244 25.82 -2.80 -8.84
CA LYS A 244 25.49 -3.79 -9.89
C LYS A 244 24.95 -3.14 -11.15
N LEU A 245 24.29 -1.99 -11.00
CA LEU A 245 23.80 -1.12 -12.06
C LEU A 245 24.26 0.31 -11.82
N GLN A 246 24.29 1.11 -12.87
CA GLN A 246 24.39 2.56 -12.75
C GLN A 246 22.98 3.15 -12.85
N ALA A 247 22.74 4.32 -12.24
CA ALA A 247 21.46 5.00 -12.38
C ALA A 247 21.11 5.28 -13.86
N SER A 248 22.11 5.50 -14.72
CA SER A 248 21.94 5.66 -16.17
C SER A 248 21.45 4.41 -16.90
N ASP A 249 21.56 3.22 -16.27
CA ASP A 249 21.11 1.96 -16.84
C ASP A 249 19.59 1.76 -16.66
N LEU A 250 18.96 2.49 -15.73
CA LEU A 250 17.54 2.41 -15.40
C LEU A 250 16.70 3.02 -16.52
N ARG A 251 16.53 2.28 -17.61
CA ARG A 251 15.78 2.65 -18.81
C ARG A 251 15.14 1.42 -19.43
N ARG A 252 13.97 1.57 -20.05
CA ARG A 252 13.26 0.50 -20.76
C ARG A 252 14.13 -0.22 -21.80
N GLU A 253 14.96 0.51 -22.54
CA GLU A 253 15.84 -0.03 -23.58
C GLU A 253 16.84 -1.04 -23.01
N ASN A 254 17.09 -1.00 -21.70
CA ASN A 254 18.03 -1.89 -21.00
C ASN A 254 17.32 -3.06 -20.29
N GLU A 255 16.03 -3.31 -20.51
CA GLU A 255 15.21 -4.35 -19.85
C GLU A 255 15.96 -5.67 -19.67
N ALA A 256 16.49 -6.26 -20.76
CA ALA A 256 17.19 -7.53 -20.71
C ALA A 256 18.45 -7.51 -19.83
N GLN A 257 19.10 -6.37 -19.67
CA GLN A 257 20.24 -6.18 -18.76
C GLN A 257 19.74 -6.06 -17.32
N LEU A 258 18.70 -5.29 -17.08
CA LEU A 258 18.10 -5.09 -15.76
C LEU A 258 17.64 -6.44 -15.18
N VAL A 259 16.82 -7.18 -15.91
CA VAL A 259 16.32 -8.51 -15.53
C VAL A 259 17.49 -9.46 -15.21
N ARG A 260 18.48 -9.59 -16.10
CA ARG A 260 19.63 -10.46 -15.85
C ARG A 260 20.41 -10.05 -14.61
N THR A 261 20.60 -8.76 -14.38
CA THR A 261 21.36 -8.25 -13.23
C THR A 261 20.64 -8.49 -11.93
N ILE A 262 19.34 -8.21 -11.87
CA ILE A 262 18.51 -8.43 -10.66
C ILE A 262 18.48 -9.91 -10.29
N ILE A 263 18.23 -10.79 -11.28
CA ILE A 263 18.18 -12.25 -11.05
C ILE A 263 19.56 -12.78 -10.63
N SER A 264 20.63 -12.46 -11.39
CA SER A 264 21.98 -12.99 -11.09
C SER A 264 22.57 -12.48 -9.78
N SER A 265 22.16 -11.29 -9.34
CA SER A 265 22.55 -10.72 -8.04
C SER A 265 21.66 -11.17 -6.90
N ASN A 266 20.61 -11.97 -7.18
CA ASN A 266 19.65 -12.47 -6.18
C ASN A 266 19.06 -11.35 -5.32
N ILE A 267 18.69 -10.21 -5.93
CA ILE A 267 18.13 -9.05 -5.23
C ILE A 267 16.82 -9.43 -4.54
N GLU A 268 15.89 -10.11 -5.22
CA GLU A 268 14.65 -10.59 -4.62
C GLU A 268 14.89 -11.46 -3.38
N GLY A 269 15.82 -12.40 -3.46
CA GLY A 269 16.17 -13.25 -2.32
C GLY A 269 16.74 -12.44 -1.14
N GLN A 270 17.38 -11.29 -1.39
CA GLN A 270 17.82 -10.38 -0.33
C GLN A 270 16.63 -9.69 0.33
N PHE A 271 15.65 -9.21 -0.46
CA PHE A 271 14.41 -8.64 0.06
C PHE A 271 13.60 -9.66 0.87
N LEU A 272 13.45 -10.90 0.39
CA LEU A 272 12.74 -11.96 1.13
C LEU A 272 13.44 -12.28 2.48
N ARG A 273 14.77 -12.23 2.56
CA ARG A 273 15.47 -12.35 3.86
C ARG A 273 15.21 -11.15 4.77
N ARG A 274 15.11 -9.93 4.23
CA ARG A 274 14.70 -8.74 5.02
C ARG A 274 13.26 -8.90 5.53
N TRP A 275 12.36 -9.43 4.70
CA TRP A 275 10.99 -9.74 5.07
C TRP A 275 10.94 -10.69 6.29
N GLU A 276 11.69 -11.79 6.30
CA GLU A 276 11.78 -12.70 7.43
C GLU A 276 12.37 -12.02 8.69
N THR A 277 13.29 -11.09 8.51
CA THR A 277 13.82 -10.27 9.62
C THR A 277 12.71 -9.41 10.22
N HIS A 278 11.91 -8.72 9.40
CA HIS A 278 10.76 -7.94 9.87
C HIS A 278 9.71 -8.84 10.53
N ARG A 279 9.40 -10.00 9.97
CA ARG A 279 8.49 -10.99 10.55
C ARG A 279 8.92 -11.41 11.96
N THR A 280 10.21 -11.66 12.13
CA THR A 280 10.77 -11.98 13.44
C THR A 280 10.60 -10.82 14.43
N ARG A 281 10.79 -9.58 13.96
CA ARG A 281 10.58 -8.38 14.78
C ARG A 281 9.12 -8.17 15.16
N VAL A 282 8.18 -8.39 14.23
CA VAL A 282 6.73 -8.36 14.51
C VAL A 282 6.41 -9.31 15.67
N ARG A 283 6.89 -10.57 15.62
CA ARG A 283 6.66 -11.56 16.70
C ARG A 283 7.28 -11.12 18.02
N GLN A 284 8.51 -10.61 18.03
CA GLN A 284 9.20 -10.16 19.24
C GLN A 284 8.49 -8.96 19.89
N LEU A 285 8.15 -7.95 19.11
CA LEU A 285 7.49 -6.73 19.58
C LEU A 285 6.04 -6.97 19.97
N GLY A 286 5.35 -7.86 19.24
CA GLY A 286 3.95 -8.19 19.47
C GLY A 286 3.70 -9.08 20.69
N GLY A 287 4.72 -9.74 21.24
CA GLY A 287 4.58 -10.68 22.36
C GLY A 287 4.02 -10.09 23.67
N HIS A 288 3.92 -8.77 23.77
CA HIS A 288 3.33 -8.07 24.93
C HIS A 288 1.94 -7.48 24.63
N LEU A 289 1.47 -7.60 23.39
CA LEU A 289 0.15 -7.13 22.99
C LEU A 289 -0.89 -8.20 23.25
N SER A 290 -1.99 -7.81 23.88
CA SER A 290 -3.07 -8.72 24.29
C SER A 290 -4.44 -8.33 23.73
N SER A 291 -4.56 -7.14 23.14
CA SER A 291 -5.82 -6.60 22.65
C SER A 291 -6.32 -7.24 21.35
N PHE A 292 -5.47 -8.01 20.66
CA PHE A 292 -5.80 -8.78 19.44
C PHE A 292 -4.91 -10.00 19.31
N ASP A 293 -5.30 -10.94 18.43
CA ASP A 293 -4.55 -12.17 18.19
C ASP A 293 -3.33 -11.88 17.30
N MET A 294 -2.13 -11.90 17.91
CA MET A 294 -0.88 -11.60 17.22
C MET A 294 -0.42 -12.74 16.30
N GLU A 295 -0.64 -13.99 16.65
CA GLU A 295 -0.27 -15.13 15.78
C GLU A 295 -1.19 -15.19 14.56
N ASP A 296 -2.48 -14.92 14.71
CA ASP A 296 -3.39 -14.73 13.57
C ASP A 296 -2.92 -13.59 12.66
N TYR A 297 -2.51 -12.45 13.24
CA TYR A 297 -2.01 -11.31 12.46
C TYR A 297 -0.74 -11.66 11.67
N ILE A 298 0.21 -12.37 12.27
CA ILE A 298 1.43 -12.86 11.59
C ILE A 298 1.06 -13.81 10.45
N GLY A 299 0.13 -14.76 10.69
CA GLY A 299 -0.35 -15.66 9.64
C GLY A 299 -0.98 -14.92 8.47
N ARG A 300 -1.66 -13.79 8.71
CA ARG A 300 -2.23 -12.93 7.66
C ARG A 300 -1.16 -12.18 6.88
N LEU A 301 -0.06 -11.76 7.51
CA LEU A 301 1.10 -11.20 6.81
C LEU A 301 1.76 -12.23 5.89
N ASP A 302 1.85 -13.51 6.33
CA ASP A 302 2.32 -14.61 5.49
C ASP A 302 1.42 -14.79 4.26
N GLN A 303 0.09 -14.81 4.44
CA GLN A 303 -0.89 -14.90 3.36
C GLN A 303 -0.87 -13.68 2.42
N LEU A 304 -0.59 -12.49 2.97
CA LEU A 304 -0.44 -11.28 2.15
C LEU A 304 0.75 -11.43 1.19
N LEU A 305 1.93 -11.88 1.68
CA LEU A 305 3.08 -12.16 0.82
C LEU A 305 2.76 -13.21 -0.26
N GLU A 306 2.11 -14.31 0.12
CA GLU A 306 1.69 -15.34 -0.84
C GLU A 306 0.78 -14.75 -1.93
N SER A 307 -0.17 -13.86 -1.56
CA SER A 307 -1.06 -13.18 -2.50
C SER A 307 -0.33 -12.20 -3.41
N GLU A 308 0.69 -11.50 -2.88
CA GLU A 308 1.56 -10.63 -3.64
C GLU A 308 2.32 -11.41 -4.73
N ILE A 309 3.02 -12.46 -4.33
CA ILE A 309 3.77 -13.34 -5.25
C ILE A 309 2.84 -13.97 -6.29
N PHE A 310 1.64 -14.42 -5.88
CA PHE A 310 0.65 -14.99 -6.80
C PHE A 310 0.16 -13.94 -7.83
N SER A 311 0.03 -12.70 -7.42
CA SER A 311 -0.47 -11.62 -8.30
C SER A 311 0.52 -11.21 -9.36
N HIS A 312 1.79 -11.49 -9.21
CA HIS A 312 2.96 -11.19 -10.03
C HIS A 312 2.65 -10.46 -11.35
N GLY A 313 2.94 -9.15 -11.40
CA GLY A 313 2.72 -8.31 -12.59
C GLY A 313 1.27 -7.99 -12.96
N ARG A 314 0.25 -8.43 -12.18
CA ARG A 314 -1.17 -8.23 -12.52
C ARG A 314 -1.85 -7.06 -11.79
N LYS A 315 -1.14 -6.43 -10.84
CA LYS A 315 -1.67 -5.31 -10.03
C LYS A 315 -1.32 -3.96 -10.61
#